data_566a78dc9cf32a78d8b1f1f6f9c4065f
#
_entry.id   566a78dc9cf32a78d8b1f1f6f9c4065f
#
_cell.length_a   1.000
_cell.length_b   1.000
_cell.length_c   1.000
_cell.angle_alpha   90.00
_cell.angle_beta   90.00
_cell.angle_gamma   90.00
#
_symmetry.space_group_name_H-M   'P 1'
#
loop_
_entity.id
_entity.type
_entity.pdbx_description
1 polymer ?
#
loop_
_entity_poly.entity_id
_entity_poly.type
_entity_poly.pdbx_seq_one_letter_code
_entity_poly.pdbx_strand_id
1 'polypeptide(L)'
;CSADAAIAARAFAPPEASSYTVKPAEEEAEAGDASSGSRPVTVALSEAAPAVKPGVQTSCTVRMLRTLRKKEIAVFHFRCCGKRRCTLLWSHSNAVDCGLQYALMASIAERLQVDIISYDYPGYGCSTGKPSEIDMYASILAVFEHIVHIKADRDLVLYGNSIGSAPTLWLATYVSSSICSVVLHAPFTSGVRALLPPSALGGCCAPSRVFGRCDPFDNRARIRMVRCPVLLLHGTDDQSIGPEQSSELLKNTPAGAINTLALIAGGGHDDLTESEVYFSSLNEFLPNMLPNRLSA
;
A
#
# COMPACT_ATOMS: atom_id res chain seq x y z
N CYS A 1 -11.79 -20.89 8.56
CA CYS A 1 -11.22 -21.86 9.50
C CYS A 1 -10.77 -21.11 10.77
N SER A 2 -10.84 -21.70 11.98
CA SER A 2 -10.44 -21.04 13.23
C SER A 2 -8.94 -20.65 13.24
N ALA A 3 -8.12 -21.42 12.53
CA ALA A 3 -6.69 -21.15 12.38
C ALA A 3 -6.41 -19.87 11.55
N ASP A 4 -7.17 -19.61 10.49
CA ASP A 4 -7.02 -18.42 9.66
C ASP A 4 -7.30 -17.15 10.45
N ALA A 5 -8.34 -17.17 11.28
CA ALA A 5 -8.69 -16.06 12.13
C ALA A 5 -7.61 -15.77 13.20
N ALA A 6 -6.98 -16.82 13.73
CA ALA A 6 -5.92 -16.69 14.74
C ALA A 6 -4.62 -16.17 14.13
N ILE A 7 -4.25 -16.61 12.90
CA ILE A 7 -3.09 -16.13 12.17
C ILE A 7 -3.33 -14.68 11.72
N ALA A 8 -4.50 -14.39 11.16
CA ALA A 8 -4.85 -13.05 10.74
C ALA A 8 -4.86 -12.07 11.94
N ALA A 9 -5.38 -12.48 13.10
CA ALA A 9 -5.39 -11.64 14.29
C ALA A 9 -3.97 -11.29 14.82
N ARG A 10 -2.99 -12.16 14.55
CA ARG A 10 -1.58 -11.91 14.89
C ARG A 10 -0.83 -11.10 13.83
N ALA A 11 -1.36 -11.08 12.61
CA ALA A 11 -0.75 -10.35 11.50
C ALA A 11 -0.99 -8.84 11.60
N PHE A 12 -2.01 -8.41 12.35
CA PHE A 12 -2.36 -6.99 12.49
C PHE A 12 -1.89 -6.43 13.82
N ALA A 13 -1.23 -5.30 13.78
CA ALA A 13 -0.79 -4.55 14.95
C ALA A 13 -1.12 -3.06 14.77
N PRO A 14 -2.41 -2.68 14.79
CA PRO A 14 -2.78 -1.27 14.72
C PRO A 14 -2.15 -0.50 15.88
N PRO A 15 -1.78 0.78 15.70
CA PRO A 15 -1.38 1.64 16.80
C PRO A 15 -2.42 1.61 17.92
N GLU A 16 -1.98 1.62 19.19
CA GLU A 16 -2.89 1.60 20.36
C GLU A 16 -3.85 2.79 20.35
N ALA A 17 -3.40 3.93 19.87
CA ALA A 17 -4.22 5.13 19.67
C ALA A 17 -4.01 5.67 18.24
N SER A 18 -5.06 6.25 17.66
CA SER A 18 -4.96 6.96 16.40
C SER A 18 -4.00 8.14 16.52
N SER A 19 -3.11 8.32 15.56
CA SER A 19 -2.21 9.45 15.50
C SER A 19 -2.85 10.74 14.97
N TYR A 20 -4.14 10.71 14.70
CA TYR A 20 -4.92 11.86 14.24
C TYR A 20 -6.39 11.75 14.65
N THR A 21 -7.10 12.86 14.54
CA THR A 21 -8.56 12.93 14.71
C THR A 21 -9.21 13.52 13.48
N VAL A 22 -10.46 13.16 13.22
CA VAL A 22 -11.24 13.69 12.11
C VAL A 22 -12.46 14.44 12.63
N LYS A 23 -12.76 15.59 12.01
CA LYS A 23 -14.00 16.36 12.24
C LYS A 23 -14.70 16.56 10.88
N PRO A 24 -16.03 16.72 10.85
CA PRO A 24 -16.69 17.17 9.63
C PRO A 24 -16.03 18.45 9.13
N ALA A 25 -15.82 18.56 7.82
CA ALA A 25 -15.33 19.81 7.25
C ALA A 25 -16.40 20.89 7.47
N GLU A 26 -16.00 22.05 8.02
CA GLU A 26 -16.86 23.24 8.04
C GLU A 26 -17.00 23.68 6.59
N GLU A 27 -18.24 23.65 6.09
CA GLU A 27 -18.71 23.87 4.74
C GLU A 27 -17.74 24.56 3.76
N GLU A 28 -17.30 23.82 2.73
CA GLU A 28 -17.57 24.19 1.34
C GLU A 28 -17.99 22.92 0.61
N ALA A 29 -19.30 22.70 0.63
CA ALA A 29 -19.94 21.69 -0.19
C ALA A 29 -19.89 22.16 -1.65
N GLU A 30 -18.76 22.03 -2.31
CA GLU A 30 -18.85 21.69 -3.73
C GLU A 30 -19.57 20.35 -3.77
N ALA A 31 -20.70 20.35 -4.46
CA ALA A 31 -21.60 19.24 -4.64
C ALA A 31 -20.86 18.03 -5.27
N GLY A 32 -20.06 17.35 -4.48
CA GLY A 32 -19.34 16.16 -4.82
C GLY A 32 -20.18 14.97 -4.43
N ASP A 33 -20.89 14.48 -5.39
CA ASP A 33 -21.43 13.13 -5.55
C ASP A 33 -21.83 12.40 -4.25
N ALA A 34 -23.02 12.69 -3.76
CA ALA A 34 -23.67 11.94 -2.69
C ALA A 34 -23.82 10.43 -3.03
N SER A 35 -23.62 10.03 -4.29
CA SER A 35 -23.70 8.66 -4.78
C SER A 35 -22.47 7.82 -4.40
N SER A 36 -21.31 8.44 -4.16
CA SER A 36 -20.04 7.72 -3.89
C SER A 36 -19.85 7.26 -2.44
N GLY A 37 -20.74 7.63 -1.51
CA GLY A 37 -20.59 7.34 -0.08
C GLY A 37 -19.34 7.97 0.55
N SER A 38 -18.81 9.04 -0.05
CA SER A 38 -17.58 9.73 0.36
C SER A 38 -17.93 11.08 0.97
N ARG A 39 -17.33 11.42 2.12
CA ARG A 39 -17.51 12.73 2.76
C ARG A 39 -16.14 13.36 3.11
N PRO A 40 -15.95 14.67 2.86
CA PRO A 40 -14.75 15.40 3.27
C PRO A 40 -14.69 15.54 4.79
N VAL A 41 -13.48 15.55 5.33
CA VAL A 41 -13.23 15.76 6.76
C VAL A 41 -11.98 16.61 6.95
N THR A 42 -11.94 17.37 8.05
CA THR A 42 -10.73 18.05 8.54
C THR A 42 -9.98 17.11 9.46
N VAL A 43 -8.67 17.10 9.36
CA VAL A 43 -7.77 16.27 10.18
C VAL A 43 -6.94 17.15 11.10
N ALA A 44 -6.84 16.74 12.35
CA ALA A 44 -5.85 17.23 13.28
C ALA A 44 -4.88 16.10 13.64
N LEU A 45 -3.60 16.29 13.33
CA LEU A 45 -2.54 15.34 13.71
C LEU A 45 -2.27 15.45 15.20
N SER A 46 -1.97 14.32 15.85
CA SER A 46 -1.53 14.27 17.23
C SER A 46 -0.04 14.62 17.34
N GLU A 47 0.44 14.82 18.57
CA GLU A 47 1.86 15.05 18.85
C GLU A 47 2.75 13.85 18.46
N ALA A 48 2.18 12.65 18.37
CA ALA A 48 2.88 11.45 17.93
C ALA A 48 3.17 11.44 16.41
N ALA A 49 2.44 12.23 15.62
CA ALA A 49 2.67 12.31 14.19
C ALA A 49 3.93 13.15 13.90
N PRO A 50 4.89 12.64 13.10
CA PRO A 50 6.08 13.40 12.75
C PRO A 50 5.75 14.71 12.03
N ALA A 51 6.49 15.76 12.35
CA ALA A 51 6.33 17.05 11.68
C ALA A 51 6.80 16.98 10.22
N VAL A 52 6.09 17.66 9.34
CA VAL A 52 6.50 17.82 7.93
C VAL A 52 7.77 18.66 7.87
N LYS A 53 8.75 18.22 7.07
CA LYS A 53 10.02 18.95 6.90
C LYS A 53 9.76 20.34 6.32
N PRO A 54 10.52 21.38 6.76
CA PRO A 54 10.43 22.71 6.15
C PRO A 54 10.67 22.65 4.63
N GLY A 55 9.87 23.40 3.88
CA GLY A 55 9.99 23.49 2.42
C GLY A 55 9.14 22.51 1.63
N VAL A 56 8.52 21.50 2.26
CA VAL A 56 7.55 20.61 1.60
C VAL A 56 6.25 21.38 1.34
N GLN A 57 5.84 21.45 0.07
CA GLN A 57 4.66 22.20 -0.38
C GLN A 57 3.48 21.29 -0.78
N THR A 58 3.58 20.01 -0.51
CA THR A 58 2.52 19.03 -0.77
C THR A 58 1.27 19.37 0.04
N SER A 59 0.12 19.50 -0.63
CA SER A 59 -1.18 19.64 0.03
C SER A 59 -1.79 18.28 0.32
N CYS A 60 -2.58 18.18 1.39
CA CYS A 60 -3.31 16.96 1.72
C CYS A 60 -4.79 17.25 1.96
N THR A 61 -5.64 16.43 1.37
CA THR A 61 -7.08 16.42 1.68
C THR A 61 -7.48 15.05 2.20
N VAL A 62 -8.41 15.00 3.16
CA VAL A 62 -8.85 13.75 3.76
C VAL A 62 -10.34 13.56 3.58
N ARG A 63 -10.74 12.32 3.34
CA ARG A 63 -12.13 11.93 3.18
C ARG A 63 -12.39 10.62 3.92
N MET A 64 -13.62 10.45 4.39
CA MET A 64 -14.09 9.14 4.84
C MET A 64 -14.81 8.46 3.67
N LEU A 65 -14.40 7.23 3.34
CA LEU A 65 -15.06 6.39 2.35
C LEU A 65 -15.77 5.22 3.02
N ARG A 66 -16.93 4.85 2.47
CA ARG A 66 -17.64 3.66 2.92
C ARG A 66 -17.32 2.49 2.01
N THR A 67 -16.81 1.40 2.59
CA THR A 67 -16.51 0.16 1.87
C THR A 67 -17.79 -0.66 1.62
N LEU A 68 -17.74 -1.60 0.66
CA LEU A 68 -18.83 -2.57 0.43
C LEU A 68 -19.17 -3.39 1.69
N ARG A 69 -18.23 -3.54 2.62
CA ARG A 69 -18.44 -4.20 3.91
C ARG A 69 -18.94 -3.26 5.01
N LYS A 70 -19.44 -2.09 4.62
CA LYS A 70 -20.04 -1.08 5.52
C LYS A 70 -19.08 -0.54 6.58
N LYS A 71 -17.76 -0.58 6.34
CA LYS A 71 -16.77 0.09 7.16
C LYS A 71 -16.52 1.49 6.61
N GLU A 72 -16.30 2.47 7.48
CA GLU A 72 -15.79 3.78 7.10
C GLU A 72 -14.28 3.78 7.25
N ILE A 73 -13.58 4.17 6.20
CA ILE A 73 -12.12 4.24 6.16
C ILE A 73 -11.65 5.65 5.86
N ALA A 74 -10.62 6.09 6.55
CA ALA A 74 -9.97 7.38 6.29
C ALA A 74 -9.05 7.25 5.07
N VAL A 75 -9.16 8.20 4.15
CA VAL A 75 -8.38 8.25 2.91
C VAL A 75 -7.72 9.61 2.80
N PHE A 76 -6.41 9.61 2.69
CA PHE A 76 -5.54 10.78 2.58
C PHE A 76 -5.07 10.92 1.15
N HIS A 77 -5.26 12.09 0.58
CA HIS A 77 -4.79 12.42 -0.75
C HIS A 77 -3.75 13.53 -0.68
N PHE A 78 -2.49 13.16 -0.81
CA PHE A 78 -1.35 14.06 -0.93
C PHE A 78 -1.17 14.44 -2.40
N ARG A 79 -1.22 15.74 -2.68
CA ARG A 79 -1.00 16.29 -4.03
C ARG A 79 0.36 16.94 -4.08
N CYS A 80 1.20 16.49 -5.00
CA CYS A 80 2.50 17.11 -5.23
C CYS A 80 2.34 18.54 -5.79
N CYS A 81 3.28 19.40 -5.44
CA CYS A 81 3.39 20.72 -6.04
C CYS A 81 4.11 20.60 -7.39
N GLY A 82 3.45 20.96 -8.48
CA GLY A 82 4.02 20.92 -9.82
C GLY A 82 3.41 19.91 -10.77
N LYS A 83 4.18 19.47 -11.77
CA LYS A 83 3.68 18.54 -12.78
C LYS A 83 3.70 17.11 -12.27
N ARG A 84 2.52 16.60 -11.93
CA ARG A 84 2.33 15.21 -11.50
C ARG A 84 2.72 14.21 -12.58
N ARG A 85 3.50 13.20 -12.22
CA ARG A 85 3.89 12.07 -13.08
C ARG A 85 2.83 10.97 -13.10
N CYS A 86 2.37 10.56 -11.92
CA CYS A 86 1.36 9.52 -11.71
C CYS A 86 0.70 9.68 -10.33
N THR A 87 -0.27 8.83 -10.04
CA THR A 87 -0.82 8.65 -8.69
C THR A 87 -0.40 7.30 -8.13
N LEU A 88 0.14 7.29 -6.90
CA LEU A 88 0.38 6.05 -6.15
C LEU A 88 -0.82 5.76 -5.25
N LEU A 89 -1.47 4.62 -5.42
CA LEU A 89 -2.39 4.07 -4.42
C LEU A 89 -1.57 3.28 -3.41
N TRP A 90 -1.38 3.87 -2.23
CA TRP A 90 -0.45 3.40 -1.21
C TRP A 90 -1.16 2.62 -0.11
N SER A 91 -0.83 1.33 0.00
CA SER A 91 -1.21 0.47 1.11
C SER A 91 -0.07 0.42 2.12
N HIS A 92 -0.30 1.00 3.32
CA HIS A 92 0.73 1.20 4.35
C HIS A 92 1.17 -0.11 5.04
N SER A 93 2.30 -0.05 5.76
CA SER A 93 2.82 -1.15 6.56
C SER A 93 2.00 -1.37 7.84
N ASN A 94 2.33 -2.44 8.57
CA ASN A 94 1.74 -2.74 9.87
C ASN A 94 2.20 -1.72 10.94
N ALA A 95 1.50 -1.67 12.05
CA ALA A 95 1.81 -0.84 13.23
C ALA A 95 1.88 0.68 13.00
N VAL A 96 1.42 1.17 11.86
CA VAL A 96 1.31 2.60 11.53
C VAL A 96 -0.08 2.94 11.01
N ASP A 97 -0.47 4.21 11.11
CA ASP A 97 -1.61 4.79 10.43
C ASP A 97 -1.18 5.93 9.50
N CYS A 98 -2.11 6.48 8.73
CA CYS A 98 -1.82 7.56 7.79
C CYS A 98 -1.30 8.84 8.48
N GLY A 99 -1.67 9.08 9.74
CA GLY A 99 -1.16 10.24 10.49
C GLY A 99 0.32 10.08 10.86
N LEU A 100 0.75 8.88 11.33
CA LEU A 100 2.17 8.59 11.58
C LEU A 100 3.00 8.69 10.30
N GLN A 101 2.43 8.33 9.15
CA GLN A 101 3.11 8.40 7.88
C GLN A 101 2.93 9.74 7.13
N TYR A 102 2.21 10.70 7.70
CA TYR A 102 1.85 11.95 7.02
C TYR A 102 3.07 12.70 6.46
N ALA A 103 4.08 12.94 7.28
CA ALA A 103 5.29 13.66 6.86
C ALA A 103 6.09 12.88 5.80
N LEU A 104 6.15 11.55 5.93
CA LEU A 104 6.81 10.69 4.96
C LEU A 104 6.10 10.74 3.60
N MET A 105 4.76 10.60 3.58
CA MET A 105 3.97 10.66 2.36
C MET A 105 4.10 12.01 1.65
N ALA A 106 4.03 13.12 2.40
CA ALA A 106 4.22 14.46 1.86
C ALA A 106 5.60 14.62 1.22
N SER A 107 6.65 14.13 1.87
CA SER A 107 8.02 14.19 1.37
C SER A 107 8.23 13.33 0.12
N ILE A 108 7.69 12.10 0.10
CA ILE A 108 7.77 11.21 -1.07
C ILE A 108 7.01 11.81 -2.25
N ALA A 109 5.79 12.31 -2.02
CA ALA A 109 4.97 12.93 -3.06
C ALA A 109 5.71 14.07 -3.76
N GLU A 110 6.37 14.93 -2.98
CA GLU A 110 7.15 16.04 -3.52
C GLU A 110 8.42 15.57 -4.21
N ARG A 111 9.19 14.69 -3.59
CA ARG A 111 10.47 14.23 -4.12
C ARG A 111 10.32 13.46 -5.45
N LEU A 112 9.28 12.64 -5.57
CA LEU A 112 9.01 11.86 -6.78
C LEU A 112 8.10 12.59 -7.78
N GLN A 113 7.52 13.74 -7.42
CA GLN A 113 6.52 14.47 -8.21
C GLN A 113 5.32 13.56 -8.57
N VAL A 114 4.76 12.91 -7.55
CA VAL A 114 3.60 12.01 -7.65
C VAL A 114 2.52 12.43 -6.66
N ASP A 115 1.26 12.18 -7.02
CA ASP A 115 0.22 12.20 -6.00
C ASP A 115 0.25 10.87 -5.23
N ILE A 116 -0.04 10.91 -3.93
CA ILE A 116 -0.19 9.70 -3.12
C ILE A 116 -1.59 9.68 -2.53
N ILE A 117 -2.29 8.57 -2.73
CA ILE A 117 -3.54 8.29 -2.05
C ILE A 117 -3.29 7.11 -1.11
N SER A 118 -3.25 7.39 0.18
CA SER A 118 -3.10 6.40 1.24
C SER A 118 -4.41 6.27 2.02
N TYR A 119 -4.61 5.16 2.69
CA TYR A 119 -5.83 4.89 3.43
C TYR A 119 -5.55 4.00 4.64
N ASP A 120 -6.33 4.17 5.70
CA ASP A 120 -6.24 3.32 6.88
C ASP A 120 -7.15 2.11 6.78
N TYR A 121 -6.60 0.94 7.11
CA TYR A 121 -7.39 -0.30 7.21
C TYR A 121 -8.41 -0.21 8.35
N PRO A 122 -9.52 -0.97 8.31
CA PRO A 122 -10.41 -1.07 9.45
C PRO A 122 -9.68 -1.39 10.76
N GLY A 123 -9.90 -0.55 11.77
CA GLY A 123 -9.23 -0.64 13.07
C GLY A 123 -7.88 0.08 13.15
N TYR A 124 -7.45 0.75 12.08
CA TYR A 124 -6.29 1.65 12.07
C TYR A 124 -6.75 3.11 12.01
N GLY A 125 -6.01 4.00 12.64
CA GLY A 125 -6.32 5.41 12.67
C GLY A 125 -7.77 5.68 13.08
N CYS A 126 -8.48 6.49 12.29
CA CYS A 126 -9.91 6.77 12.47
C CYS A 126 -10.85 5.84 11.70
N SER A 127 -10.32 4.80 11.05
CA SER A 127 -11.13 3.82 10.32
C SER A 127 -11.89 2.89 11.25
N THR A 128 -13.19 2.67 10.95
CA THR A 128 -14.07 1.90 11.83
C THR A 128 -13.86 0.40 11.70
N GLY A 129 -14.18 -0.35 12.75
CA GLY A 129 -14.20 -1.82 12.75
C GLY A 129 -12.94 -2.46 13.34
N LYS A 130 -12.64 -3.66 12.87
CA LYS A 130 -11.45 -4.43 13.28
C LYS A 130 -10.73 -4.90 12.02
N PRO A 131 -9.39 -5.03 12.08
CA PRO A 131 -8.62 -5.46 10.92
C PRO A 131 -8.91 -6.93 10.58
N SER A 132 -9.03 -7.18 9.28
CA SER A 132 -9.12 -8.53 8.72
C SER A 132 -8.63 -8.50 7.26
N GLU A 133 -8.17 -9.65 6.76
CA GLU A 133 -7.72 -9.78 5.38
C GLU A 133 -8.78 -9.30 4.38
N ILE A 134 -10.01 -9.75 4.56
CA ILE A 134 -11.11 -9.43 3.64
C ILE A 134 -11.54 -7.96 3.73
N ASP A 135 -11.42 -7.33 4.91
CA ASP A 135 -11.72 -5.90 5.06
C ASP A 135 -10.59 -5.03 4.47
N MET A 136 -9.33 -5.48 4.50
CA MET A 136 -8.24 -4.81 3.75
C MET A 136 -8.51 -4.80 2.24
N TYR A 137 -8.99 -5.93 1.69
CA TYR A 137 -9.32 -6.02 0.26
C TYR A 137 -10.51 -5.15 -0.12
N ALA A 138 -11.53 -5.11 0.73
CA ALA A 138 -12.67 -4.21 0.53
C ALA A 138 -12.25 -2.73 0.62
N SER A 139 -11.24 -2.42 1.42
CA SER A 139 -10.73 -1.06 1.58
C SER A 139 -9.99 -0.59 0.33
N ILE A 140 -9.01 -1.34 -0.15
CA ILE A 140 -8.28 -0.95 -1.36
C ILE A 140 -9.20 -0.87 -2.58
N LEU A 141 -10.18 -1.76 -2.68
CA LEU A 141 -11.18 -1.71 -3.76
C LEU A 141 -11.99 -0.42 -3.72
N ALA A 142 -12.50 -0.04 -2.54
CA ALA A 142 -13.27 1.19 -2.40
C ALA A 142 -12.45 2.44 -2.77
N VAL A 143 -11.17 2.47 -2.40
CA VAL A 143 -10.27 3.59 -2.76
C VAL A 143 -9.98 3.58 -4.26
N PHE A 144 -9.74 2.41 -4.85
CA PHE A 144 -9.51 2.25 -6.30
C PHE A 144 -10.74 2.75 -7.10
N GLU A 145 -11.94 2.30 -6.74
CA GLU A 145 -13.19 2.75 -7.37
C GLU A 145 -13.37 4.27 -7.24
N HIS A 146 -13.08 4.82 -6.06
CA HIS A 146 -13.12 6.28 -5.84
C HIS A 146 -12.14 7.02 -6.77
N ILE A 147 -10.92 6.53 -6.96
CA ILE A 147 -9.93 7.14 -7.85
C ILE A 147 -10.40 7.09 -9.31
N VAL A 148 -10.85 5.93 -9.77
CA VAL A 148 -11.23 5.72 -11.17
C VAL A 148 -12.49 6.52 -11.53
N HIS A 149 -13.50 6.52 -10.66
CA HIS A 149 -14.78 7.19 -10.94
C HIS A 149 -14.71 8.72 -10.82
N ILE A 150 -13.95 9.23 -9.83
CA ILE A 150 -13.95 10.68 -9.57
C ILE A 150 -12.86 11.40 -10.37
N LYS A 151 -11.71 10.75 -10.60
CA LYS A 151 -10.55 11.42 -11.21
C LYS A 151 -10.33 11.08 -12.68
N ALA A 152 -10.96 10.03 -13.21
CA ALA A 152 -10.63 9.46 -14.51
C ALA A 152 -9.10 9.27 -14.70
N ASP A 153 -8.38 9.03 -13.60
CA ASP A 153 -6.94 8.98 -13.55
C ASP A 153 -6.46 7.64 -14.11
N ARG A 154 -5.78 7.71 -15.25
CA ARG A 154 -5.24 6.51 -15.94
C ARG A 154 -3.79 6.23 -15.58
N ASP A 155 -3.12 7.15 -14.91
CA ASP A 155 -1.71 7.02 -14.54
C ASP A 155 -1.59 6.51 -13.08
N LEU A 156 -2.24 5.37 -12.80
CA LEU A 156 -2.31 4.78 -11.46
C LEU A 156 -1.27 3.68 -11.28
N VAL A 157 -0.50 3.77 -10.21
CA VAL A 157 0.44 2.75 -9.75
C VAL A 157 -0.02 2.24 -8.39
N LEU A 158 -0.10 0.94 -8.21
CA LEU A 158 -0.37 0.36 -6.90
C LEU A 158 0.93 0.21 -6.12
N TYR A 159 0.94 0.69 -4.89
CA TYR A 159 2.11 0.60 -4.01
C TYR A 159 1.74 -0.11 -2.71
N GLY A 160 2.47 -1.18 -2.37
CA GLY A 160 2.23 -1.94 -1.14
C GLY A 160 3.49 -2.09 -0.30
N ASN A 161 3.44 -1.59 0.95
CA ASN A 161 4.53 -1.70 1.90
C ASN A 161 4.24 -2.80 2.92
N SER A 162 5.13 -3.80 3.03
CA SER A 162 5.04 -4.90 4.00
C SER A 162 3.67 -5.59 3.91
N ILE A 163 2.82 -5.54 4.96
CA ILE A 163 1.46 -6.09 4.95
C ILE A 163 0.62 -5.48 3.83
N GLY A 164 0.87 -4.23 3.45
CA GLY A 164 0.22 -3.57 2.32
C GLY A 164 0.45 -4.24 0.97
N SER A 165 1.46 -5.10 0.83
CA SER A 165 1.66 -5.91 -0.37
C SER A 165 0.49 -6.87 -0.65
N ALA A 166 -0.22 -7.31 0.39
CA ALA A 166 -1.33 -8.23 0.28
C ALA A 166 -2.57 -7.62 -0.42
N PRO A 167 -3.14 -6.49 0.03
CA PRO A 167 -4.24 -5.84 -0.68
C PRO A 167 -3.81 -5.33 -2.06
N THR A 168 -2.57 -4.85 -2.19
CA THR A 168 -2.00 -4.40 -3.46
C THR A 168 -1.98 -5.51 -4.51
N LEU A 169 -1.41 -6.67 -4.20
CA LEU A 169 -1.39 -7.82 -5.11
C LEU A 169 -2.78 -8.38 -5.35
N TRP A 170 -3.64 -8.42 -4.32
CA TRP A 170 -5.02 -8.85 -4.50
C TRP A 170 -5.74 -7.98 -5.54
N LEU A 171 -5.69 -6.66 -5.39
CA LEU A 171 -6.31 -5.76 -6.36
C LEU A 171 -5.69 -5.88 -7.75
N ALA A 172 -4.35 -5.96 -7.84
CA ALA A 172 -3.64 -6.08 -9.11
C ALA A 172 -4.08 -7.30 -9.93
N THR A 173 -4.54 -8.40 -9.30
CA THR A 173 -5.05 -9.57 -10.04
C THR A 173 -6.28 -9.27 -10.86
N TYR A 174 -7.07 -8.27 -10.48
CA TYR A 174 -8.32 -7.89 -11.16
C TYR A 174 -8.15 -6.70 -12.10
N VAL A 175 -7.23 -5.77 -11.78
CA VAL A 175 -7.16 -4.47 -12.44
C VAL A 175 -5.87 -4.23 -13.22
N SER A 176 -5.04 -5.25 -13.46
CA SER A 176 -3.75 -5.10 -14.15
C SER A 176 -3.81 -4.37 -15.49
N SER A 177 -4.94 -4.42 -16.20
CA SER A 177 -5.15 -3.69 -17.46
C SER A 177 -5.54 -2.22 -17.26
N SER A 178 -5.88 -1.83 -16.04
CA SER A 178 -6.37 -0.49 -15.69
C SER A 178 -5.36 0.32 -14.88
N ILE A 179 -4.19 -0.25 -14.60
CA ILE A 179 -3.09 0.37 -13.86
C ILE A 179 -1.80 0.32 -14.66
N CYS A 180 -0.87 1.22 -14.35
CA CYS A 180 0.43 1.27 -15.04
C CYS A 180 1.38 0.19 -14.56
N SER A 181 1.49 0.01 -13.23
CA SER A 181 2.44 -0.92 -12.62
C SER A 181 2.13 -1.16 -11.15
N VAL A 182 2.90 -2.07 -10.55
CA VAL A 182 2.87 -2.39 -9.12
C VAL A 182 4.25 -2.17 -8.53
N VAL A 183 4.32 -1.55 -7.36
CA VAL A 183 5.52 -1.44 -6.52
C VAL A 183 5.27 -2.18 -5.22
N LEU A 184 6.20 -3.04 -4.83
CA LEU A 184 6.16 -3.80 -3.59
C LEU A 184 7.41 -3.48 -2.77
N HIS A 185 7.22 -2.92 -1.59
CA HIS A 185 8.26 -2.52 -0.66
C HIS A 185 8.30 -3.53 0.51
N ALA A 186 9.41 -4.22 0.68
CA ALA A 186 9.61 -5.29 1.67
C ALA A 186 8.42 -6.29 1.72
N PRO A 187 7.99 -6.85 0.57
CA PRO A 187 6.85 -7.75 0.53
C PRO A 187 7.20 -9.13 1.08
N PHE A 188 6.16 -9.87 1.47
CA PHE A 188 6.24 -11.27 1.88
C PHE A 188 5.49 -12.20 0.91
N THR A 189 5.82 -13.48 0.95
CA THR A 189 5.20 -14.51 0.08
C THR A 189 3.84 -14.96 0.58
N SER A 190 3.66 -15.06 1.90
CA SER A 190 2.39 -15.41 2.56
C SER A 190 2.40 -15.02 4.03
N GLY A 191 1.23 -14.96 4.66
CA GLY A 191 1.10 -14.58 6.08
C GLY A 191 1.83 -15.54 7.01
N VAL A 192 1.80 -16.83 6.74
CA VAL A 192 2.55 -17.82 7.53
C VAL A 192 4.07 -17.57 7.41
N ARG A 193 4.55 -17.26 6.21
CA ARG A 193 5.97 -16.99 5.95
C ARG A 193 6.44 -15.64 6.55
N ALA A 194 5.53 -14.71 6.71
CA ALA A 194 5.80 -13.43 7.38
C ALA A 194 5.91 -13.59 8.90
N LEU A 195 5.11 -14.48 9.49
CA LEU A 195 5.03 -14.63 10.95
C LEU A 195 5.97 -15.69 11.52
N LEU A 196 6.38 -16.66 10.71
CA LEU A 196 7.21 -17.78 11.15
C LEU A 196 8.57 -17.78 10.44
N PRO A 197 9.68 -17.77 11.19
CA PRO A 197 11.00 -17.87 10.59
C PRO A 197 11.17 -19.22 9.89
N PRO A 198 12.04 -19.31 8.87
CA PRO A 198 12.32 -20.56 8.15
C PRO A 198 12.69 -21.74 9.07
N SER A 199 13.39 -21.47 10.18
CA SER A 199 13.74 -22.46 11.21
C SER A 199 12.54 -23.08 11.90
N ALA A 200 11.46 -22.32 12.14
CA ALA A 200 10.23 -22.81 12.75
C ALA A 200 9.42 -23.73 11.82
N LEU A 201 9.69 -23.64 10.52
CA LEU A 201 9.02 -24.43 9.48
C LEU A 201 9.78 -25.74 9.18
N GLY A 202 10.80 -26.10 9.97
CA GLY A 202 11.55 -27.36 9.83
C GLY A 202 12.26 -27.53 8.49
N GLY A 203 12.64 -26.44 7.83
CA GLY A 203 13.21 -26.46 6.47
C GLY A 203 12.20 -26.85 5.39
N CYS A 204 10.92 -26.95 5.73
CA CYS A 204 9.87 -27.28 4.77
C CYS A 204 9.63 -26.09 3.83
N CYS A 205 10.06 -26.24 2.58
CA CYS A 205 9.97 -25.18 1.54
C CYS A 205 8.54 -24.80 1.17
N ALA A 206 7.52 -25.45 1.72
CA ALA A 206 6.13 -25.24 1.36
C ALA A 206 5.20 -25.23 2.58
N PRO A 207 5.07 -24.09 3.30
CA PRO A 207 4.04 -23.93 4.32
C PRO A 207 2.64 -24.29 3.83
N SER A 208 2.36 -24.06 2.55
CA SER A 208 1.11 -24.45 1.89
C SER A 208 0.80 -25.97 1.95
N ARG A 209 1.79 -26.83 2.11
CA ARG A 209 1.55 -28.27 2.34
C ARG A 209 1.13 -28.59 3.76
N VAL A 210 1.58 -27.76 4.74
CA VAL A 210 1.27 -27.96 6.17
C VAL A 210 -0.01 -27.22 6.54
N PHE A 211 -0.17 -25.99 6.08
CA PHE A 211 -1.29 -25.10 6.42
C PHE A 211 -2.42 -25.13 5.38
N GLY A 212 -2.16 -25.70 4.18
CA GLY A 212 -3.14 -25.87 3.13
C GLY A 212 -3.77 -24.53 2.70
N ARG A 213 -5.13 -24.50 2.72
CA ARG A 213 -5.91 -23.29 2.41
C ARG A 213 -5.96 -22.27 3.55
N CYS A 214 -5.25 -22.54 4.65
CA CYS A 214 -5.26 -21.73 5.86
C CYS A 214 -4.06 -20.74 5.93
N ASP A 215 -3.36 -20.49 4.82
CA ASP A 215 -2.28 -19.50 4.74
C ASP A 215 -2.88 -18.17 4.22
N PRO A 216 -3.08 -17.17 5.10
CA PRO A 216 -3.63 -15.88 4.68
C PRO A 216 -2.62 -15.11 3.83
N PHE A 217 -3.11 -14.13 3.07
CA PHE A 217 -2.27 -13.24 2.27
C PHE A 217 -1.37 -13.98 1.26
N ASP A 218 -1.90 -14.94 0.51
CA ASP A 218 -1.12 -15.72 -0.47
C ASP A 218 -0.65 -14.85 -1.65
N ASN A 219 0.37 -14.04 -1.38
CA ASN A 219 0.99 -13.15 -2.35
C ASN A 219 1.71 -13.93 -3.46
N ARG A 220 2.24 -15.12 -3.14
CA ARG A 220 2.90 -15.98 -4.12
C ARG A 220 1.95 -16.49 -5.20
N ALA A 221 0.72 -16.84 -4.85
CA ALA A 221 -0.27 -17.22 -5.85
C ALA A 221 -0.75 -16.00 -6.64
N ARG A 222 -0.95 -14.87 -5.99
CA ARG A 222 -1.47 -13.64 -6.61
C ARG A 222 -0.52 -13.03 -7.62
N ILE A 223 0.78 -12.96 -7.31
CA ILE A 223 1.75 -12.34 -8.20
C ILE A 223 1.83 -13.02 -9.57
N ARG A 224 1.50 -14.32 -9.65
CA ARG A 224 1.41 -15.08 -10.91
C ARG A 224 0.31 -14.57 -11.85
N MET A 225 -0.68 -13.86 -11.32
CA MET A 225 -1.82 -13.33 -12.07
C MET A 225 -1.64 -11.85 -12.44
N VAL A 226 -0.64 -11.16 -11.91
CA VAL A 226 -0.35 -9.76 -12.21
C VAL A 226 0.23 -9.66 -13.62
N ARG A 227 -0.38 -8.83 -14.48
CA ARG A 227 -0.01 -8.70 -15.91
C ARG A 227 0.67 -7.39 -16.26
N CYS A 228 0.76 -6.47 -15.32
CA CYS A 228 1.52 -5.23 -15.48
C CYS A 228 2.93 -5.36 -14.91
N PRO A 229 3.84 -4.43 -15.22
CA PRO A 229 5.18 -4.38 -14.64
C PRO A 229 5.19 -4.34 -13.12
N VAL A 230 6.17 -5.00 -12.49
CA VAL A 230 6.33 -5.06 -11.04
C VAL A 230 7.74 -4.65 -10.63
N LEU A 231 7.87 -3.69 -9.72
CA LEU A 231 9.11 -3.37 -9.01
C LEU A 231 9.02 -3.91 -7.58
N LEU A 232 10.00 -4.70 -7.17
CA LEU A 232 10.19 -5.11 -5.78
C LEU A 232 11.39 -4.33 -5.21
N LEU A 233 11.22 -3.75 -4.04
CA LEU A 233 12.25 -3.04 -3.28
C LEU A 233 12.44 -3.78 -1.95
N HIS A 234 13.68 -4.15 -1.60
CA HIS A 234 13.95 -4.88 -0.36
C HIS A 234 15.31 -4.54 0.21
N GLY A 235 15.39 -4.40 1.53
CA GLY A 235 16.64 -4.21 2.24
C GLY A 235 17.38 -5.53 2.43
N THR A 236 18.71 -5.52 2.27
CA THR A 236 19.50 -6.74 2.46
C THR A 236 19.58 -7.20 3.92
N ASP A 237 19.36 -6.26 4.85
CA ASP A 237 19.49 -6.47 6.30
C ASP A 237 18.11 -6.52 7.01
N ASP A 238 17.03 -6.70 6.23
CA ASP A 238 15.67 -6.84 6.77
C ASP A 238 15.55 -8.09 7.64
N GLN A 239 15.42 -7.87 8.96
CA GLN A 239 15.27 -8.92 9.97
C GLN A 239 13.83 -9.36 10.20
N SER A 240 12.85 -8.59 9.69
CA SER A 240 11.43 -8.86 9.84
C SER A 240 10.93 -9.77 8.72
N ILE A 241 11.26 -9.41 7.48
CA ILE A 241 10.91 -10.16 6.27
C ILE A 241 12.20 -10.33 5.46
N GLY A 242 12.70 -11.56 5.37
CA GLY A 242 13.95 -11.79 4.64
C GLY A 242 13.83 -11.48 3.13
N PRO A 243 14.88 -10.91 2.51
CA PRO A 243 14.87 -10.50 1.09
C PRO A 243 14.70 -11.66 0.11
N GLU A 244 14.92 -12.90 0.56
CA GLU A 244 14.64 -14.10 -0.23
C GLU A 244 13.15 -14.22 -0.59
N GLN A 245 12.24 -13.62 0.19
CA GLN A 245 10.81 -13.61 -0.12
C GLN A 245 10.52 -12.75 -1.34
N SER A 246 11.16 -11.59 -1.49
CA SER A 246 11.09 -10.80 -2.73
C SER A 246 11.68 -11.53 -3.93
N SER A 247 12.81 -12.22 -3.73
CA SER A 247 13.42 -13.04 -4.78
C SER A 247 12.50 -14.19 -5.22
N GLU A 248 11.77 -14.80 -4.28
CA GLU A 248 10.77 -15.83 -4.58
C GLU A 248 9.57 -15.24 -5.32
N LEU A 249 9.08 -14.07 -4.91
CA LEU A 249 7.99 -13.39 -5.61
C LEU A 249 8.39 -13.06 -7.05
N LEU A 250 9.58 -12.50 -7.28
CA LEU A 250 10.08 -12.20 -8.62
C LEU A 250 10.09 -13.45 -9.54
N LYS A 251 10.56 -14.59 -9.03
CA LYS A 251 10.57 -15.86 -9.78
C LYS A 251 9.15 -16.35 -10.15
N ASN A 252 8.14 -15.87 -9.43
CA ASN A 252 6.75 -16.25 -9.67
C ASN A 252 5.97 -15.23 -10.52
N THR A 253 6.60 -14.10 -10.92
CA THR A 253 5.96 -13.16 -11.86
C THR A 253 5.80 -13.80 -13.23
N PRO A 254 4.76 -13.44 -14.00
CA PRO A 254 4.58 -13.93 -15.36
C PRO A 254 5.75 -13.56 -16.27
N ALA A 255 6.09 -14.46 -17.19
CA ALA A 255 7.07 -14.17 -18.23
C ALA A 255 6.56 -13.07 -19.18
N GLY A 256 7.45 -12.22 -19.65
CA GLY A 256 7.15 -11.17 -20.62
C GLY A 256 6.74 -9.81 -20.01
N ALA A 257 6.52 -9.72 -18.70
CA ALA A 257 6.40 -8.44 -18.02
C ALA A 257 7.80 -7.91 -17.62
N ILE A 258 7.94 -6.58 -17.56
CA ILE A 258 9.16 -5.94 -17.01
C ILE A 258 9.06 -6.01 -15.49
N ASN A 259 9.78 -6.97 -14.89
CA ASN A 259 9.78 -7.16 -13.45
C ASN A 259 11.20 -6.99 -12.93
N THR A 260 11.37 -6.17 -11.90
CA THR A 260 12.67 -5.79 -11.34
C THR A 260 12.67 -5.98 -9.83
N LEU A 261 13.79 -6.45 -9.29
CA LEU A 261 14.08 -6.46 -7.86
C LEU A 261 15.29 -5.56 -7.61
N ALA A 262 15.09 -4.50 -6.82
CA ALA A 262 16.15 -3.66 -6.32
C ALA A 262 16.43 -4.05 -4.85
N LEU A 263 17.63 -4.61 -4.62
CA LEU A 263 18.13 -4.87 -3.28
C LEU A 263 18.90 -3.64 -2.78
N ILE A 264 18.50 -3.12 -1.64
CA ILE A 264 19.10 -1.94 -1.00
C ILE A 264 20.08 -2.43 0.06
N ALA A 265 21.37 -2.27 -0.22
CA ALA A 265 22.43 -2.73 0.65
C ALA A 265 22.38 -2.04 2.02
N GLY A 266 22.42 -2.83 3.10
CA GLY A 266 22.35 -2.35 4.48
C GLY A 266 20.97 -1.86 4.92
N GLY A 267 19.96 -1.84 4.03
CA GLY A 267 18.61 -1.44 4.37
C GLY A 267 17.89 -2.49 5.22
N GLY A 268 17.18 -2.05 6.24
CA GLY A 268 16.29 -2.85 7.08
C GLY A 268 14.86 -2.92 6.53
N HIS A 269 13.90 -3.17 7.44
CA HIS A 269 12.48 -3.28 7.06
C HIS A 269 11.79 -1.91 6.86
N ASP A 270 12.14 -0.94 7.69
CA ASP A 270 11.40 0.33 7.80
C ASP A 270 12.18 1.55 7.31
N ASP A 271 13.46 1.41 6.95
CA ASP A 271 14.38 2.51 6.64
C ASP A 271 14.72 2.69 5.15
N LEU A 272 14.15 1.88 4.26
CA LEU A 272 14.48 1.94 2.83
C LEU A 272 14.25 3.34 2.21
N THR A 273 13.30 4.09 2.75
CA THR A 273 12.98 5.46 2.30
C THR A 273 14.06 6.49 2.67
N GLU A 274 15.08 6.11 3.43
CA GLU A 274 16.26 6.93 3.71
C GLU A 274 17.34 6.77 2.64
N SER A 275 17.27 5.71 1.83
CA SER A 275 18.26 5.37 0.80
C SER A 275 18.03 6.10 -0.52
N GLU A 276 19.10 6.63 -1.10
CA GLU A 276 19.07 7.18 -2.47
C GLU A 276 18.79 6.09 -3.52
N VAL A 277 19.18 4.84 -3.27
CA VAL A 277 18.90 3.70 -4.16
C VAL A 277 17.39 3.44 -4.25
N TYR A 278 16.65 3.62 -3.15
CA TYR A 278 15.20 3.53 -3.15
C TYR A 278 14.58 4.54 -4.13
N PHE A 279 14.97 5.81 -4.04
CA PHE A 279 14.43 6.86 -4.89
C PHE A 279 14.88 6.75 -6.34
N SER A 280 16.14 6.37 -6.60
CA SER A 280 16.63 6.17 -7.96
C SER A 280 15.91 5.01 -8.65
N SER A 281 15.69 3.89 -7.94
CA SER A 281 14.93 2.75 -8.46
C SER A 281 13.48 3.14 -8.82
N LEU A 282 12.81 3.92 -7.96
CA LEU A 282 11.47 4.43 -8.26
C LEU A 282 11.49 5.43 -9.42
N ASN A 283 12.46 6.34 -9.47
CA ASN A 283 12.58 7.33 -10.53
C ASN A 283 12.83 6.69 -11.90
N GLU A 284 13.61 5.63 -11.95
CA GLU A 284 13.86 4.86 -13.17
C GLU A 284 12.63 4.06 -13.59
N PHE A 285 11.96 3.42 -12.64
CA PHE A 285 10.81 2.55 -12.91
C PHE A 285 9.57 3.33 -13.33
N LEU A 286 9.18 4.39 -12.59
CA LEU A 286 7.93 5.10 -12.81
C LEU A 286 7.80 5.77 -14.19
N PRO A 287 8.80 6.50 -14.75
CA PRO A 287 8.68 7.10 -16.09
C PRO A 287 8.55 6.10 -17.19
N ASN A 288 9.25 4.96 -17.08
CA ASN A 288 9.31 3.92 -18.09
C ASN A 288 8.02 3.09 -18.14
N MET A 289 7.20 3.16 -17.08
CA MET A 289 5.97 2.38 -16.94
C MET A 289 4.71 3.18 -17.27
N LEU A 290 4.81 4.49 -17.41
CA LEU A 290 3.68 5.29 -17.88
C LEU A 290 3.42 4.96 -19.35
N PRO A 291 2.18 4.63 -19.75
CA PRO A 291 1.86 4.36 -21.13
C PRO A 291 2.28 5.57 -21.97
N ASN A 292 3.14 5.33 -22.98
CA ASN A 292 3.34 6.31 -24.02
C ASN A 292 1.96 6.72 -24.53
N ARG A 293 1.53 7.95 -24.27
CA ARG A 293 0.39 8.52 -24.96
C ARG A 293 0.75 8.50 -26.44
N LEU A 294 0.43 7.41 -27.12
CA LEU A 294 0.35 7.42 -28.57
C LEU A 294 -0.60 8.57 -28.88
N SER A 295 -0.03 9.61 -29.45
CA SER A 295 -0.73 10.74 -30.03
C SER A 295 -1.95 10.24 -30.78
N ALA A 296 -3.15 10.58 -30.26
CA ALA A 296 -4.37 10.55 -31.03
C ALA A 296 -4.45 11.84 -31.83
#